data_b01930ac282612decd378eefe58f0542
#
_entry.id   b01930ac282612decd378eefe58f0542
#
_cell.length_a   1.000
_cell.length_b   1.000
_cell.length_c   1.000
_cell.angle_alpha   90.00
_cell.angle_beta   90.00
_cell.angle_gamma   90.00
#
_symmetry.space_group_name_H-M   'P 1'
#
loop_
_entity.id
_entity.type
_entity.pdbx_description
1 polymer ?
#
loop_
_entity_poly.entity_id
_entity_poly.type
_entity_poly.pdbx_seq_one_letter_code
_entity_poly.pdbx_strand_id
1 'polypeptide(L)'
;MHLSVDQITITAMDLLRSYGLADVSMRRIAKELDVAPSALYWHVASKQDLVARLAEHIVAPLTTSSSPATSTSEAARMLRNCLLSIRDGAEVTVTAVGNPESPIHSQLQRFFITSLAMEVEGASTPQL
;
A
#
# COMPACT_ATOMS: atom_id res chain seq x y z
N MET A 1 -9.43 -13.89 -22.07
CA MET A 1 -8.72 -13.55 -20.84
C MET A 1 -9.71 -12.94 -19.85
N HIS A 2 -9.75 -13.49 -18.66
CA HIS A 2 -10.69 -13.01 -17.64
C HIS A 2 -10.06 -11.84 -16.87
N LEU A 3 -10.61 -10.63 -17.03
CA LEU A 3 -10.13 -9.44 -16.36
C LEU A 3 -10.51 -9.48 -14.88
N SER A 4 -9.56 -9.18 -13.99
CA SER A 4 -9.76 -9.16 -12.54
C SER A 4 -9.13 -7.93 -11.90
N VAL A 5 -9.57 -7.60 -10.68
CA VAL A 5 -8.96 -6.53 -9.88
C VAL A 5 -7.47 -6.80 -9.69
N ASP A 6 -7.09 -8.04 -9.44
CA ASP A 6 -5.69 -8.41 -9.23
C ASP A 6 -4.85 -8.15 -10.46
N GLN A 7 -5.33 -8.50 -11.64
CA GLN A 7 -4.61 -8.21 -12.89
C GLN A 7 -4.41 -6.71 -13.10
N ILE A 8 -5.45 -5.93 -12.84
CA ILE A 8 -5.40 -4.47 -12.95
C ILE A 8 -4.36 -3.92 -11.99
N THR A 9 -4.37 -4.37 -10.74
CA THR A 9 -3.45 -3.90 -9.71
C THR A 9 -2.02 -4.29 -10.03
N ILE A 10 -1.78 -5.52 -10.47
CA ILE A 10 -0.45 -5.99 -10.84
C ILE A 10 0.10 -5.17 -12.01
N THR A 11 -0.72 -4.92 -13.03
CA THR A 11 -0.33 -4.10 -14.18
C THR A 11 0.02 -2.68 -13.74
N ALA A 12 -0.81 -2.08 -12.87
CA ALA A 12 -0.55 -0.76 -12.32
C ALA A 12 0.74 -0.71 -11.51
N MET A 13 1.02 -1.75 -10.70
CA MET A 13 2.28 -1.84 -9.95
C MET A 13 3.49 -1.92 -10.89
N ASP A 14 3.38 -2.67 -11.97
CA ASP A 14 4.46 -2.77 -12.96
C ASP A 14 4.73 -1.43 -13.64
N LEU A 15 3.68 -0.70 -13.99
CA LEU A 15 3.80 0.64 -14.55
C LEU A 15 4.43 1.61 -13.54
N LEU A 16 4.02 1.52 -12.27
CA LEU A 16 4.58 2.34 -11.20
C LEU A 16 6.08 2.11 -11.05
N ARG A 17 6.51 0.85 -10.99
CA ARG A 17 7.92 0.50 -10.87
C ARG A 17 8.74 0.97 -12.06
N SER A 18 8.21 0.82 -13.26
CA SER A 18 8.96 1.08 -14.49
C SER A 18 8.99 2.57 -14.85
N TYR A 19 7.89 3.28 -14.66
CA TYR A 19 7.71 4.63 -15.19
C TYR A 19 7.33 5.67 -14.15
N GLY A 20 6.88 5.27 -12.96
CA GLY A 20 6.44 6.18 -11.91
C GLY A 20 4.95 6.46 -11.93
N LEU A 21 4.48 7.18 -10.91
CA LEU A 21 3.06 7.41 -10.69
C LEU A 21 2.39 8.21 -11.82
N ALA A 22 3.11 9.12 -12.45
CA ALA A 22 2.57 9.95 -13.53
C ALA A 22 2.07 9.11 -14.72
N ASP A 23 2.65 7.94 -14.93
CA ASP A 23 2.27 7.04 -16.03
C ASP A 23 1.21 6.02 -15.64
N VAL A 24 0.80 6.00 -14.38
CA VAL A 24 -0.26 5.10 -13.90
C VAL A 24 -1.61 5.77 -14.15
N SER A 25 -2.31 5.30 -15.16
CA SER A 25 -3.63 5.81 -15.54
C SER A 25 -4.52 4.66 -15.99
N MET A 26 -5.82 4.86 -15.91
CA MET A 26 -6.78 3.84 -16.39
C MET A 26 -6.57 3.57 -17.89
N ARG A 27 -6.31 4.62 -18.66
CA ARG A 27 -6.05 4.49 -20.10
C ARG A 27 -4.81 3.65 -20.38
N ARG A 28 -3.71 3.92 -19.66
CA ARG A 28 -2.46 3.19 -19.87
C ARG A 28 -2.62 1.72 -19.48
N ILE A 29 -3.28 1.44 -18.37
CA ILE A 29 -3.53 0.08 -17.90
C ILE A 29 -4.39 -0.67 -18.92
N ALA A 30 -5.45 -0.04 -19.41
CA ALA A 30 -6.32 -0.64 -20.43
C ALA A 30 -5.53 -1.01 -21.68
N LYS A 31 -4.63 -0.13 -22.11
CA LYS A 31 -3.76 -0.38 -23.26
C LYS A 31 -2.85 -1.59 -23.00
N GLU A 32 -2.24 -1.67 -21.82
CA GLU A 32 -1.37 -2.78 -21.48
C GLU A 32 -2.13 -4.12 -21.42
N LEU A 33 -3.38 -4.10 -20.98
CA LEU A 33 -4.22 -5.30 -20.89
C LEU A 33 -5.02 -5.59 -22.14
N ASP A 34 -4.91 -4.73 -23.16
CA ASP A 34 -5.64 -4.84 -24.42
C ASP A 34 -7.15 -4.92 -24.20
N VAL A 35 -7.68 -4.02 -23.39
CA VAL A 35 -9.11 -3.88 -23.12
C VAL A 35 -9.53 -2.41 -23.26
N ALA A 36 -10.83 -2.17 -23.37
CA ALA A 36 -11.36 -0.80 -23.35
C ALA A 36 -11.25 -0.24 -21.93
N PRO A 37 -10.95 1.07 -21.77
CA PRO A 37 -10.91 1.68 -20.43
C PRO A 37 -12.20 1.48 -19.63
N SER A 38 -13.36 1.47 -20.28
CA SER A 38 -14.65 1.22 -19.63
C SER A 38 -14.72 -0.14 -18.94
N ALA A 39 -13.98 -1.14 -19.42
CA ALA A 39 -13.94 -2.46 -18.80
C ALA A 39 -13.27 -2.44 -17.43
N LEU A 40 -12.32 -1.53 -17.21
CA LEU A 40 -11.62 -1.41 -15.93
C LEU A 40 -12.53 -0.90 -14.83
N TYR A 41 -13.46 0.02 -15.17
CA TYR A 41 -14.34 0.65 -14.18
C TYR A 41 -15.37 -0.30 -13.57
N TRP A 42 -15.54 -1.49 -14.13
CA TRP A 42 -16.33 -2.54 -13.50
C TRP A 42 -15.62 -3.15 -12.29
N HIS A 43 -14.28 -3.05 -12.24
CA HIS A 43 -13.44 -3.67 -11.21
C HIS A 43 -12.83 -2.65 -10.27
N VAL A 44 -12.49 -1.46 -10.79
CA VAL A 44 -11.84 -0.38 -10.04
C VAL A 44 -12.63 0.90 -10.32
N ALA A 45 -13.29 1.43 -9.30
CA ALA A 45 -14.27 2.50 -9.45
C ALA A 45 -13.68 3.82 -9.96
N SER A 46 -12.41 4.10 -9.60
CA SER A 46 -11.77 5.38 -9.90
C SER A 46 -10.25 5.26 -9.80
N LYS A 47 -9.54 6.30 -10.22
CA LYS A 47 -8.09 6.39 -10.00
C LYS A 47 -7.76 6.40 -8.51
N GLN A 48 -8.59 7.05 -7.68
CA GLN A 48 -8.40 7.05 -6.22
C GLN A 48 -8.49 5.63 -5.64
N ASP A 49 -9.44 4.84 -6.10
CA ASP A 49 -9.55 3.43 -5.70
C ASP A 49 -8.30 2.65 -6.12
N LEU A 50 -7.82 2.89 -7.34
CA LEU A 50 -6.59 2.25 -7.82
C LEU A 50 -5.38 2.62 -6.96
N VAL A 51 -5.20 3.89 -6.64
CA VAL A 51 -4.09 4.36 -5.80
C VAL A 51 -4.16 3.72 -4.42
N ALA A 52 -5.35 3.59 -3.85
CA ALA A 52 -5.56 2.91 -2.57
C ALA A 52 -5.09 1.45 -2.63
N ARG A 53 -5.41 0.75 -3.71
CA ARG A 53 -4.98 -0.64 -3.89
C ARG A 53 -3.47 -0.77 -4.07
N LEU A 54 -2.85 0.17 -4.77
CA LEU A 54 -1.39 0.23 -4.89
C LEU A 54 -0.74 0.43 -3.52
N ALA A 55 -1.28 1.34 -2.71
CA ALA A 55 -0.77 1.59 -1.36
C ALA A 55 -0.87 0.35 -0.47
N GLU A 56 -1.97 -0.40 -0.54
CA GLU A 56 -2.12 -1.65 0.19
C GLU A 56 -1.03 -2.65 -0.19
N HIS A 57 -0.69 -2.76 -1.46
CA HIS A 57 0.41 -3.62 -1.91
C HIS A 57 1.77 -3.14 -1.37
N ILE A 58 2.00 -1.83 -1.36
CA ILE A 58 3.27 -1.25 -0.90
C ILE A 58 3.48 -1.55 0.59
N VAL A 59 2.45 -1.41 1.41
CA VAL A 59 2.56 -1.63 2.86
C VAL A 59 2.22 -3.05 3.31
N ALA A 60 1.88 -3.93 2.38
CA ALA A 60 1.52 -5.32 2.69
C ALA A 60 2.52 -6.02 3.61
N PRO A 61 3.86 -5.84 3.47
CA PRO A 61 4.81 -6.47 4.40
C PRO A 61 4.59 -6.09 5.87
N LEU A 62 4.02 -4.92 6.15
CA LEU A 62 3.72 -4.47 7.51
C LEU A 62 2.49 -5.16 8.09
N THR A 63 1.51 -5.48 7.24
CA THR A 63 0.21 -5.99 7.67
C THR A 63 0.12 -7.51 7.64
N THR A 64 1.01 -8.16 6.90
CA THR A 64 1.02 -9.61 6.72
C THR A 64 2.21 -10.30 7.39
N SER A 65 3.15 -9.54 7.96
CA SER A 65 4.34 -10.10 8.60
C SER A 65 3.97 -10.87 9.86
N SER A 66 4.59 -12.05 10.02
CA SER A 66 4.50 -12.83 11.26
C SER A 66 5.43 -12.29 12.35
N SER A 67 6.34 -11.37 12.02
CA SER A 67 7.29 -10.76 12.95
C SER A 67 6.94 -9.28 13.11
N PRO A 68 6.09 -8.95 14.10
CA PRO A 68 5.69 -7.56 14.30
C PRO A 68 6.86 -6.71 14.79
N ALA A 69 6.79 -5.41 14.53
CA ALA A 69 7.75 -4.47 15.10
C ALA A 69 7.59 -4.43 16.63
N THR A 70 8.72 -4.41 17.34
CA THR A 70 8.74 -4.43 18.81
C THR A 70 8.90 -3.05 19.42
N SER A 71 9.09 -2.02 18.59
CA SER A 71 9.21 -0.63 19.03
C SER A 71 8.66 0.30 17.94
N THR A 72 8.34 1.53 18.32
CA THR A 72 7.89 2.55 17.37
C THR A 72 9.01 2.94 16.40
N SER A 73 10.26 2.92 16.88
CA SER A 73 11.42 3.20 16.03
C SER A 73 11.59 2.13 14.95
N GLU A 74 11.44 0.87 15.32
CA GLU A 74 11.48 -0.24 14.36
C GLU A 74 10.32 -0.18 13.38
N ALA A 75 9.12 0.14 13.87
CA ALA A 75 7.94 0.31 13.02
C ALA A 75 8.15 1.40 11.97
N ALA A 76 8.71 2.54 12.36
CA ALA A 76 9.03 3.62 11.45
C ALA A 76 10.03 3.21 10.38
N ARG A 77 11.06 2.45 10.77
CA ARG A 77 12.07 1.94 9.85
C ARG A 77 11.45 0.95 8.85
N MET A 78 10.58 0.06 9.31
CA MET A 78 9.89 -0.89 8.45
C MET A 78 9.00 -0.18 7.43
N LEU A 79 8.25 0.83 7.88
CA LEU A 79 7.43 1.64 6.96
C LEU A 79 8.31 2.35 5.94
N ARG A 80 9.38 3.00 6.39
CA ARG A 80 10.33 3.66 5.49
C ARG A 80 10.84 2.70 4.42
N ASN A 81 11.22 1.49 4.79
CA ASN A 81 11.72 0.49 3.84
C ASN A 81 10.65 0.11 2.81
N CYS A 82 9.39 -0.03 3.23
CA CYS A 82 8.29 -0.29 2.29
C CYS A 82 8.13 0.86 1.29
N LEU A 83 8.13 2.10 1.78
CA LEU A 83 7.93 3.27 0.94
C LEU A 83 9.07 3.47 -0.06
N LEU A 84 10.30 3.16 0.35
CA LEU A 84 11.48 3.29 -0.51
C LEU A 84 11.68 2.12 -1.47
N SER A 85 11.01 1.00 -1.24
CA SER A 85 11.14 -0.19 -2.09
C SER A 85 10.45 -0.04 -3.44
N ILE A 86 9.51 0.90 -3.55
CA ILE A 86 8.71 1.12 -4.75
C ILE A 86 8.86 2.59 -5.19
N ARG A 87 9.07 2.80 -6.50
CA ARG A 87 9.12 4.13 -7.08
C ARG A 87 7.83 4.90 -6.76
N ASP A 88 7.97 6.12 -6.27
CA ASP A 88 6.87 6.98 -5.83
C ASP A 88 6.00 6.36 -4.72
N GLY A 89 6.52 5.37 -4.00
CA GLY A 89 5.78 4.65 -2.98
C GLY A 89 5.27 5.55 -1.85
N ALA A 90 6.07 6.52 -1.43
CA ALA A 90 5.66 7.47 -0.40
C ALA A 90 4.48 8.34 -0.87
N GLU A 91 4.54 8.85 -2.10
CA GLU A 91 3.47 9.68 -2.68
C GLU A 91 2.17 8.89 -2.81
N VAL A 92 2.25 7.67 -3.32
CA VAL A 92 1.09 6.77 -3.43
C VAL A 92 0.46 6.54 -2.06
N THR A 93 1.28 6.22 -1.06
CA THR A 93 0.79 5.90 0.28
C THR A 93 0.17 7.10 0.97
N VAL A 94 0.80 8.27 0.89
CA VAL A 94 0.26 9.51 1.47
C VAL A 94 -1.07 9.88 0.82
N THR A 95 -1.16 9.75 -0.49
CA THR A 95 -2.42 10.01 -1.21
C THR A 95 -3.53 9.06 -0.72
N ALA A 96 -3.21 7.78 -0.56
CA ALA A 96 -4.18 6.78 -0.08
C ALA A 96 -4.61 7.04 1.38
N VAL A 97 -3.69 7.48 2.24
CA VAL A 97 -4.00 7.83 3.63
C VAL A 97 -5.04 8.95 3.68
N GLY A 98 -4.99 9.88 2.74
CA GLY A 98 -5.95 10.97 2.63
C GLY A 98 -7.33 10.55 2.11
N ASN A 99 -7.48 9.33 1.62
CA ASN A 99 -8.75 8.81 1.11
C ASN A 99 -9.52 8.10 2.22
N PRO A 100 -10.67 8.66 2.68
CA PRO A 100 -11.42 8.06 3.80
C PRO A 100 -11.99 6.69 3.49
N GLU A 101 -12.12 6.31 2.22
CA GLU A 101 -12.61 4.99 1.82
C GLU A 101 -11.50 3.94 1.78
N SER A 102 -10.25 4.36 1.85
CA SER A 102 -9.11 3.44 1.85
C SER A 102 -8.87 2.88 3.26
N PRO A 103 -8.56 1.58 3.38
CA PRO A 103 -8.22 0.99 4.69
C PRO A 103 -6.81 1.35 5.16
N ILE A 104 -6.00 2.02 4.34
CA ILE A 104 -4.58 2.31 4.63
C ILE A 104 -4.40 3.05 5.95
N HIS A 105 -5.21 4.08 6.19
CA HIS A 105 -5.09 4.85 7.44
C HIS A 105 -5.25 3.92 8.65
N SER A 106 -6.31 3.13 8.68
CA SER A 106 -6.57 2.21 9.79
C SER A 106 -5.51 1.12 9.90
N GLN A 107 -5.01 0.63 8.78
CA GLN A 107 -3.95 -0.39 8.76
C GLN A 107 -2.65 0.13 9.36
N LEU A 108 -2.22 1.33 8.96
CA LEU A 108 -1.01 1.95 9.49
C LEU A 108 -1.18 2.34 10.94
N GLN A 109 -2.33 2.88 11.32
CA GLN A 109 -2.64 3.23 12.69
C GLN A 109 -2.52 1.99 13.60
N ARG A 110 -3.14 0.90 13.20
CA ARG A 110 -3.11 -0.37 13.95
C ARG A 110 -1.68 -0.90 14.08
N PHE A 111 -0.91 -0.82 13.00
CA PHE A 111 0.49 -1.25 12.99
C PHE A 111 1.31 -0.48 14.03
N PHE A 112 1.19 0.85 14.05
CA PHE A 112 1.94 1.67 14.99
C PHE A 112 1.44 1.53 16.43
N ILE A 113 0.14 1.41 16.65
CA ILE A 113 -0.42 1.20 17.99
C ILE A 113 0.06 -0.13 18.56
N THR A 114 0.07 -1.19 17.77
CA THR A 114 0.58 -2.50 18.19
C THR A 114 2.05 -2.40 18.56
N SER A 115 2.85 -1.71 17.75
CA SER A 115 4.28 -1.52 18.01
C SER A 115 4.53 -0.74 19.30
N LEU A 116 3.75 0.31 19.52
CA LEU A 116 3.83 1.11 20.74
C LEU A 116 3.44 0.30 21.97
N ALA A 117 2.39 -0.49 21.89
CA ALA A 117 1.97 -1.36 23.00
C ALA A 117 3.06 -2.35 23.37
N MET A 118 3.72 -2.96 22.40
CA MET A 118 4.84 -3.87 22.64
C MET A 118 6.04 -3.17 23.28
N GLU A 119 6.34 -1.95 22.85
CA GLU A 119 7.42 -1.14 23.41
C GLU A 119 7.13 -0.79 24.87
N VAL A 120 5.90 -0.39 25.19
CA VAL A 120 5.48 -0.06 26.55
C VAL A 120 5.53 -1.29 27.45
N GLU A 121 5.06 -2.44 27.00
CA GLU A 121 5.14 -3.70 27.75
C GLU A 121 6.59 -4.08 28.04
N GLY A 122 7.47 -3.95 27.05
CA GLY A 122 8.91 -4.21 27.23
C GLY A 122 9.54 -3.27 28.26
N ALA A 123 9.15 -1.99 28.25
CA ALA A 123 9.67 -0.99 29.18
C ALA A 123 9.18 -1.20 30.62
N SER A 124 7.99 -1.79 30.81
CA SER A 124 7.40 -2.03 32.13
C SER A 124 7.83 -3.37 32.75
N THR A 125 8.57 -4.22 32.02
CA THR A 125 9.07 -5.47 32.56
C THR A 125 10.15 -5.18 33.59
N PRO A 126 10.01 -5.67 34.85
CA PRO A 126 11.04 -5.44 35.87
C PRO A 126 12.36 -6.04 35.43
N GLN A 127 13.42 -5.25 35.50
CA GLN A 127 14.78 -5.75 35.32
C GLN A 127 15.26 -6.28 36.65
N LEU A 128 15.58 -7.54 36.67
CA LEU A 128 16.18 -8.20 37.82
C LEU A 128 17.69 -8.00 37.85
#